data_9eeeba228bfa04320b5c0c1b713d65cf
#
_entry.id   9eeeba228bfa04320b5c0c1b713d65cf
#
_cell.length_a   1.000
_cell.length_b   1.000
_cell.length_c   1.000
_cell.angle_alpha   90.00
_cell.angle_beta   90.00
_cell.angle_gamma   90.00
#
_symmetry.space_group_name_H-M   'P 1'
#
loop_
_entity.id
_entity.type
_entity.pdbx_description
1 polymer ?
#
loop_
_entity_poly.entity_id
_entity_poly.type
_entity_poly.pdbx_seq_one_letter_code
_entity_poly.pdbx_strand_id
1 'polypeptide(L)'
;MDNIISVQNVSYDYVSGDSTNRGVSDINLEVERGSFVVFIGHNGSGKSTLAKLLNGFFVPDKGKVLVNDIDTTDEEKTFEIRSKVGMVFQNPDNQMVASIIEDDLAFGPENLGVKREDIKERIEWALKTVNMEEYRERTPNRLSGGQKQRIAIAAILVMKPEVLILDESTAMLDPKGRDEVMDTVLKLNREEGMTVILITHYMEEAIRADKVAVMNEGRIVLVGTPKEVFEKVDVIHEAKLELPVATKVSVELRNLGYDIPLALTEEDLVDSLVFGK
;
A
#
# COMPACT_ATOMS: atom_id res chain seq x y z
N MET A 1 -15.41 15.69 -3.54
CA MET A 1 -14.35 14.71 -3.84
C MET A 1 -14.99 13.34 -3.74
N ASP A 2 -14.67 12.42 -4.61
CA ASP A 2 -15.21 11.05 -4.59
C ASP A 2 -14.29 10.17 -3.73
N ASN A 3 -14.62 10.04 -2.44
CA ASN A 3 -13.85 9.23 -1.51
C ASN A 3 -14.30 7.78 -1.60
N ILE A 4 -13.38 6.88 -1.90
CA ILE A 4 -13.66 5.44 -1.93
C ILE A 4 -13.58 4.80 -0.55
N ILE A 5 -12.73 5.36 0.35
CA ILE A 5 -12.63 4.95 1.75
C ILE A 5 -12.73 6.19 2.64
N SER A 6 -13.56 6.10 3.69
CA SER A 6 -13.67 7.11 4.76
C SER A 6 -13.49 6.44 6.12
N VAL A 7 -12.56 6.96 6.91
CA VAL A 7 -12.24 6.48 8.27
C VAL A 7 -12.59 7.57 9.25
N GLN A 8 -13.49 7.28 10.19
CA GLN A 8 -14.08 8.27 11.07
C GLN A 8 -13.90 7.88 12.55
N ASN A 9 -12.98 8.54 13.25
CA ASN A 9 -12.67 8.37 14.69
C ASN A 9 -12.40 6.89 15.06
N VAL A 10 -11.70 6.15 14.20
CA VAL A 10 -11.49 4.70 14.34
C VAL A 10 -10.44 4.40 15.39
N SER A 11 -10.79 3.46 16.29
CA SER A 11 -9.85 2.87 17.25
C SER A 11 -10.00 1.35 17.24
N TYR A 12 -8.88 0.65 17.48
CA TYR A 12 -8.83 -0.79 17.57
C TYR A 12 -7.72 -1.23 18.52
N ASP A 13 -8.05 -2.12 19.45
CA ASP A 13 -7.13 -2.67 20.44
C ASP A 13 -7.03 -4.20 20.27
N TYR A 14 -5.80 -4.73 20.36
CA TYR A 14 -5.56 -6.15 20.43
C TYR A 14 -5.76 -6.65 21.86
N VAL A 15 -6.70 -7.56 22.07
CA VAL A 15 -6.96 -8.21 23.37
C VAL A 15 -6.33 -9.59 23.36
N SER A 16 -5.42 -9.87 24.30
CA SER A 16 -4.80 -11.17 24.50
C SER A 16 -4.78 -11.53 25.98
N GLY A 17 -5.72 -12.37 26.40
CA GLY A 17 -5.95 -12.66 27.82
C GLY A 17 -6.29 -11.39 28.59
N ASP A 18 -5.53 -11.11 29.66
CA ASP A 18 -5.71 -9.90 30.49
C ASP A 18 -4.97 -8.66 29.98
N SER A 19 -4.24 -8.78 28.84
CA SER A 19 -3.48 -7.66 28.27
C SER A 19 -4.23 -7.05 27.10
N THR A 20 -4.25 -5.71 27.05
CA THR A 20 -4.76 -4.92 25.93
C THR A 20 -3.61 -4.10 25.33
N ASN A 21 -3.34 -4.31 24.06
CA ASN A 21 -2.33 -3.58 23.32
C ASN A 21 -2.99 -2.74 22.24
N ARG A 22 -2.70 -1.44 22.22
CA ARG A 22 -3.27 -0.52 21.25
C ARG A 22 -2.78 -0.81 19.84
N GLY A 23 -3.71 -1.04 18.91
CA GLY A 23 -3.43 -1.15 17.49
C GLY A 23 -3.45 0.20 16.79
N VAL A 24 -4.61 0.89 16.84
CA VAL A 24 -4.79 2.26 16.33
C VAL A 24 -5.75 3.05 17.22
N SER A 25 -5.63 4.38 17.22
CA SER A 25 -6.42 5.27 18.10
C SER A 25 -6.81 6.55 17.37
N ASP A 26 -8.10 6.83 17.33
CA ASP A 26 -8.68 8.07 16.82
C ASP A 26 -8.21 8.41 15.39
N ILE A 27 -8.25 7.41 14.51
CA ILE A 27 -7.86 7.57 13.10
C ILE A 27 -8.99 8.27 12.34
N ASN A 28 -8.62 9.33 11.64
CA ASN A 28 -9.45 10.01 10.65
C ASN A 28 -8.67 10.08 9.34
N LEU A 29 -9.24 9.56 8.25
CA LEU A 29 -8.58 9.51 6.95
C LEU A 29 -9.62 9.42 5.83
N GLU A 30 -9.38 10.17 4.75
CA GLU A 30 -10.13 10.08 3.50
C GLU A 30 -9.20 9.64 2.37
N VAL A 31 -9.60 8.59 1.65
CA VAL A 31 -8.89 8.09 0.47
C VAL A 31 -9.73 8.38 -0.76
N GLU A 32 -9.21 9.21 -1.63
CA GLU A 32 -9.88 9.57 -2.89
C GLU A 32 -9.78 8.43 -3.90
N ARG A 33 -10.83 8.24 -4.70
CA ARG A 33 -10.84 7.24 -5.76
C ARG A 33 -9.72 7.51 -6.78
N GLY A 34 -8.97 6.46 -7.15
CA GLY A 34 -7.86 6.55 -8.09
C GLY A 34 -6.59 7.17 -7.52
N SER A 35 -6.56 7.56 -6.22
CA SER A 35 -5.35 8.09 -5.59
C SER A 35 -4.34 7.00 -5.23
N PHE A 36 -3.08 7.37 -5.20
CA PHE A 36 -2.00 6.57 -4.62
C PHE A 36 -1.60 7.13 -3.26
N VAL A 37 -1.96 6.43 -2.18
CA VAL A 37 -1.71 6.83 -0.80
C VAL A 37 -0.64 5.92 -0.19
N VAL A 38 0.33 6.50 0.50
CA VAL A 38 1.38 5.72 1.18
C VAL A 38 1.32 5.95 2.68
N PHE A 39 1.33 4.86 3.46
CA PHE A 39 1.46 4.91 4.91
C PHE A 39 2.91 4.61 5.30
N ILE A 40 3.55 5.56 5.99
CA ILE A 40 4.88 5.42 6.56
C ILE A 40 4.84 5.49 8.08
N GLY A 41 5.78 4.84 8.75
CA GLY A 41 5.87 4.79 10.21
C GLY A 41 6.79 3.66 10.65
N HIS A 42 7.32 3.73 11.86
CA HIS A 42 8.15 2.66 12.42
C HIS A 42 7.36 1.35 12.63
N ASN A 43 8.06 0.24 12.87
CA ASN A 43 7.43 -1.04 13.17
C ASN A 43 6.60 -0.93 14.46
N GLY A 44 5.34 -1.38 14.40
CA GLY A 44 4.39 -1.26 15.50
C GLY A 44 3.65 0.08 15.57
N SER A 45 3.81 1.00 14.59
CA SER A 45 3.07 2.26 14.56
C SER A 45 1.57 2.14 14.19
N GLY A 46 1.09 0.93 13.84
CA GLY A 46 -0.32 0.67 13.55
C GLY A 46 -0.68 0.55 12.06
N LYS A 47 0.26 0.67 11.12
CA LYS A 47 0.01 0.65 9.67
C LYS A 47 -0.74 -0.59 9.18
N SER A 48 -0.23 -1.79 9.48
CA SER A 48 -0.88 -3.05 9.08
C SER A 48 -2.21 -3.29 9.79
N THR A 49 -2.39 -2.73 11.00
CA THR A 49 -3.68 -2.74 11.71
C THR A 49 -4.69 -1.89 10.96
N LEU A 50 -4.30 -0.68 10.58
CA LEU A 50 -5.15 0.21 9.77
C LEU A 50 -5.50 -0.45 8.44
N ALA A 51 -4.54 -1.02 7.71
CA ALA A 51 -4.80 -1.73 6.45
C ALA A 51 -5.86 -2.85 6.60
N LYS A 52 -5.78 -3.64 7.67
CA LYS A 52 -6.74 -4.70 7.96
C LYS A 52 -8.13 -4.18 8.33
N LEU A 53 -8.21 -3.00 8.92
CA LEU A 53 -9.49 -2.31 9.16
C LEU A 53 -10.09 -1.79 7.86
N LEU A 54 -9.27 -1.23 6.94
CA LEU A 54 -9.72 -0.74 5.64
C LEU A 54 -10.27 -1.85 4.73
N ASN A 55 -9.74 -3.06 4.83
CA ASN A 55 -10.18 -4.23 4.08
C ASN A 55 -11.34 -4.99 4.78
N GLY A 56 -11.77 -4.57 5.97
CA GLY A 56 -12.78 -5.27 6.77
C GLY A 56 -12.31 -6.62 7.32
N PHE A 57 -10.99 -6.86 7.40
CA PHE A 57 -10.43 -8.04 8.07
C PHE A 57 -10.54 -7.90 9.60
N PHE A 58 -10.38 -6.68 10.11
CA PHE A 58 -10.69 -6.30 11.47
C PHE A 58 -11.93 -5.39 11.50
N VAL A 59 -12.70 -5.52 12.57
CA VAL A 59 -13.83 -4.64 12.89
C VAL A 59 -13.35 -3.63 13.93
N PRO A 60 -13.56 -2.32 13.74
CA PRO A 60 -13.12 -1.31 14.70
C PRO A 60 -13.89 -1.41 16.02
N ASP A 61 -13.20 -1.18 17.16
CA ASP A 61 -13.85 -1.11 18.47
C ASP A 61 -14.65 0.21 18.64
N LYS A 62 -14.19 1.27 17.95
CA LYS A 62 -14.85 2.59 17.92
C LYS A 62 -14.71 3.21 16.54
N GLY A 63 -15.66 4.10 16.22
CA GLY A 63 -15.68 4.81 14.97
C GLY A 63 -16.23 3.94 13.83
N LYS A 64 -15.97 4.34 12.59
CA LYS A 64 -16.47 3.68 11.39
C LYS A 64 -15.44 3.70 10.27
N VAL A 65 -15.35 2.61 9.54
CA VAL A 65 -14.68 2.55 8.24
C VAL A 65 -15.74 2.32 7.17
N LEU A 66 -15.84 3.24 6.23
CA LEU A 66 -16.75 3.14 5.09
C LEU A 66 -15.94 2.84 3.82
N VAL A 67 -16.39 1.85 3.05
CA VAL A 67 -15.86 1.51 1.72
C VAL A 67 -17.00 1.64 0.72
N ASN A 68 -16.91 2.58 -0.21
CA ASN A 68 -18.03 2.94 -1.10
C ASN A 68 -19.33 3.15 -0.29
N ASP A 69 -19.26 3.93 0.80
CA ASP A 69 -20.36 4.20 1.74
C ASP A 69 -20.89 2.96 2.50
N ILE A 70 -20.28 1.79 2.36
CA ILE A 70 -20.65 0.57 3.09
C ILE A 70 -19.81 0.49 4.36
N ASP A 71 -20.45 0.39 5.52
CA ASP A 71 -19.79 0.25 6.82
C ASP A 71 -19.15 -1.14 6.95
N THR A 72 -17.87 -1.20 7.32
CA THR A 72 -17.14 -2.47 7.49
C THR A 72 -17.61 -3.28 8.69
N THR A 73 -18.45 -2.72 9.57
CA THR A 73 -19.09 -3.42 10.69
C THR A 73 -20.31 -4.23 10.26
N ASP A 74 -20.83 -4.04 9.04
CA ASP A 74 -21.94 -4.78 8.48
C ASP A 74 -21.47 -6.17 8.03
N GLU A 75 -21.75 -7.20 8.86
CA GLU A 75 -21.33 -8.58 8.60
C GLU A 75 -21.92 -9.14 7.29
N GLU A 76 -23.12 -8.72 6.89
CA GLU A 76 -23.77 -9.16 5.64
C GLU A 76 -23.05 -8.61 4.41
N LYS A 77 -22.33 -7.48 4.56
CA LYS A 77 -21.58 -6.79 3.51
C LYS A 77 -20.09 -7.13 3.48
N THR A 78 -19.60 -7.89 4.45
CA THR A 78 -18.15 -8.22 4.56
C THR A 78 -17.58 -8.78 3.26
N PHE A 79 -18.34 -9.66 2.59
CA PHE A 79 -17.92 -10.25 1.33
C PHE A 79 -17.83 -9.22 0.19
N GLU A 80 -18.81 -8.33 0.09
CA GLU A 80 -18.83 -7.24 -0.88
C GLU A 80 -17.65 -6.30 -0.67
N ILE A 81 -17.36 -5.93 0.58
CA ILE A 81 -16.22 -5.06 0.95
C ILE A 81 -14.89 -5.71 0.55
N ARG A 82 -14.67 -6.97 0.93
CA ARG A 82 -13.42 -7.70 0.63
C ARG A 82 -13.22 -7.98 -0.85
N SER A 83 -14.29 -8.05 -1.63
CA SER A 83 -14.19 -8.15 -3.10
C SER A 83 -13.74 -6.84 -3.74
N LYS A 84 -14.06 -5.69 -3.12
CA LYS A 84 -13.69 -4.35 -3.59
C LYS A 84 -12.31 -3.89 -3.11
N VAL A 85 -11.88 -4.32 -1.92
CA VAL A 85 -10.59 -3.95 -1.31
C VAL A 85 -9.71 -5.19 -1.22
N GLY A 86 -8.87 -5.37 -2.23
CA GLY A 86 -7.87 -6.44 -2.26
C GLY A 86 -6.66 -6.09 -1.40
N MET A 87 -6.10 -7.09 -0.72
CA MET A 87 -4.93 -6.91 0.13
C MET A 87 -3.84 -7.94 -0.18
N VAL A 88 -2.63 -7.45 -0.41
CA VAL A 88 -1.42 -8.25 -0.59
C VAL A 88 -0.57 -8.12 0.67
N PHE A 89 -0.22 -9.26 1.28
CA PHE A 89 0.55 -9.31 2.52
C PHE A 89 2.06 -9.30 2.25
N GLN A 90 2.83 -9.03 3.29
CA GLN A 90 4.29 -8.94 3.25
C GLN A 90 4.96 -10.20 2.69
N ASN A 91 4.49 -11.40 3.06
CA ASN A 91 5.04 -12.66 2.59
C ASN A 91 4.11 -13.30 1.54
N PRO A 92 4.50 -13.32 0.25
CA PRO A 92 3.68 -13.89 -0.82
C PRO A 92 3.48 -15.41 -0.68
N ASP A 93 4.41 -16.14 -0.04
CA ASP A 93 4.28 -17.60 0.15
C ASP A 93 3.07 -17.97 1.04
N ASN A 94 2.63 -17.07 1.91
CA ASN A 94 1.46 -17.29 2.76
C ASN A 94 0.12 -17.08 2.01
N GLN A 95 0.15 -16.53 0.81
CA GLN A 95 -1.04 -16.26 0.00
C GLN A 95 -1.28 -17.31 -1.08
N MET A 96 -0.23 -18.00 -1.51
CA MET A 96 -0.30 -18.99 -2.59
C MET A 96 -0.80 -20.33 -2.04
N VAL A 97 -1.89 -20.83 -2.61
CA VAL A 97 -2.58 -22.06 -2.15
C VAL A 97 -2.46 -23.22 -3.14
N ALA A 98 -2.20 -22.94 -4.43
CA ALA A 98 -2.10 -23.94 -5.46
C ALA A 98 -0.65 -24.23 -5.91
N SER A 99 -0.45 -25.38 -6.55
CA SER A 99 0.85 -25.82 -7.07
C SER A 99 1.20 -25.23 -8.42
N ILE A 100 0.22 -24.69 -9.15
CA ILE A 100 0.36 -24.06 -10.45
C ILE A 100 -0.22 -22.65 -10.35
N ILE A 101 0.44 -21.68 -10.98
CA ILE A 101 0.06 -20.27 -10.91
C ILE A 101 -1.35 -20.03 -11.48
N GLU A 102 -1.69 -20.63 -12.60
CA GLU A 102 -3.03 -20.48 -13.19
C GLU A 102 -4.13 -20.93 -12.24
N ASP A 103 -3.93 -22.09 -11.57
CA ASP A 103 -4.90 -22.63 -10.62
C ASP A 103 -5.02 -21.73 -9.38
N ASP A 104 -3.89 -21.17 -8.92
CA ASP A 104 -3.85 -20.23 -7.81
C ASP A 104 -4.63 -18.93 -8.10
N LEU A 105 -4.45 -18.39 -9.31
CA LEU A 105 -5.17 -17.22 -9.79
C LEU A 105 -6.66 -17.49 -10.00
N ALA A 106 -7.05 -18.70 -10.38
CA ALA A 106 -8.45 -19.08 -10.57
C ALA A 106 -9.21 -19.24 -9.25
N PHE A 107 -8.51 -19.59 -8.17
CA PHE A 107 -9.11 -19.95 -6.87
C PHE A 107 -10.07 -18.87 -6.32
N GLY A 108 -9.66 -17.61 -6.33
CA GLY A 108 -10.47 -16.50 -5.84
C GLY A 108 -11.77 -16.31 -6.65
N PRO A 109 -11.68 -16.10 -7.97
CA PRO A 109 -12.86 -15.93 -8.85
C PRO A 109 -13.79 -17.14 -8.87
N GLU A 110 -13.26 -18.37 -8.78
CA GLU A 110 -14.07 -19.59 -8.68
C GLU A 110 -14.94 -19.58 -7.42
N ASN A 111 -14.40 -19.19 -6.27
CA ASN A 111 -15.14 -19.04 -5.02
C ASN A 111 -16.22 -17.93 -5.10
N LEU A 112 -16.02 -16.95 -5.97
CA LEU A 112 -17.02 -15.92 -6.28
C LEU A 112 -18.10 -16.37 -7.27
N GLY A 113 -18.01 -17.59 -7.81
CA GLY A 113 -18.92 -18.09 -8.83
C GLY A 113 -18.79 -17.39 -10.18
N VAL A 114 -17.62 -16.80 -10.47
CA VAL A 114 -17.34 -16.18 -11.78
C VAL A 114 -17.32 -17.25 -12.86
N LYS A 115 -17.86 -16.96 -14.04
CA LYS A 115 -17.90 -17.90 -15.15
C LYS A 115 -16.48 -18.23 -15.63
N ARG A 116 -16.27 -19.48 -16.05
CA ARG A 116 -14.95 -19.98 -16.44
C ARG A 116 -14.31 -19.19 -17.60
N GLU A 117 -15.12 -18.72 -18.53
CA GLU A 117 -14.66 -17.89 -19.64
C GLU A 117 -14.11 -16.56 -19.13
N ASP A 118 -14.83 -15.91 -18.24
CA ASP A 118 -14.45 -14.64 -17.63
C ASP A 118 -13.20 -14.80 -16.73
N ILE A 119 -13.06 -15.95 -16.05
CA ILE A 119 -11.86 -16.26 -15.23
C ILE A 119 -10.61 -16.29 -16.11
N LYS A 120 -10.67 -16.94 -17.27
CA LYS A 120 -9.54 -17.01 -18.20
C LYS A 120 -9.11 -15.63 -18.68
N GLU A 121 -10.06 -14.79 -19.05
CA GLU A 121 -9.78 -13.42 -19.50
C GLU A 121 -9.17 -12.58 -18.37
N ARG A 122 -9.66 -12.72 -17.14
CA ARG A 122 -9.12 -12.02 -15.96
C ARG A 122 -7.69 -12.48 -15.63
N ILE A 123 -7.41 -13.78 -15.70
CA ILE A 123 -6.06 -14.33 -15.49
C ILE A 123 -5.08 -13.79 -16.54
N GLU A 124 -5.47 -13.83 -17.82
CA GLU A 124 -4.64 -13.31 -18.89
C GLU A 124 -4.32 -11.82 -18.71
N TRP A 125 -5.34 -11.02 -18.41
CA TRP A 125 -5.18 -9.59 -18.11
C TRP A 125 -4.28 -9.37 -16.89
N ALA A 126 -4.52 -10.08 -15.78
CA ALA A 126 -3.74 -9.91 -14.55
C ALA A 126 -2.26 -10.27 -14.76
N LEU A 127 -1.97 -11.41 -15.39
CA LEU A 127 -0.60 -11.84 -15.69
C LEU A 127 0.12 -10.84 -16.62
N LYS A 128 -0.58 -10.34 -17.65
CA LYS A 128 -0.05 -9.32 -18.55
C LYS A 128 0.26 -8.01 -17.82
N THR A 129 -0.63 -7.60 -16.90
CA THR A 129 -0.45 -6.36 -16.12
C THR A 129 0.81 -6.40 -15.26
N VAL A 130 1.12 -7.57 -14.69
CA VAL A 130 2.32 -7.76 -13.84
C VAL A 130 3.54 -8.31 -14.61
N ASN A 131 3.47 -8.42 -15.93
CA ASN A 131 4.52 -8.99 -16.82
C ASN A 131 4.96 -10.41 -16.40
N MET A 132 3.98 -11.32 -16.21
CA MET A 132 4.22 -12.69 -15.74
C MET A 132 3.52 -13.76 -16.61
N GLU A 133 3.18 -13.46 -17.87
CA GLU A 133 2.43 -14.37 -18.76
C GLU A 133 3.15 -15.71 -18.98
N GLU A 134 4.47 -15.68 -19.13
CA GLU A 134 5.29 -16.88 -19.37
C GLU A 134 5.37 -17.83 -18.16
N TYR A 135 4.91 -17.37 -16.97
CA TYR A 135 4.94 -18.14 -15.73
C TYR A 135 3.61 -18.85 -15.43
N ARG A 136 2.60 -18.68 -16.27
CA ARG A 136 1.22 -19.18 -16.08
C ARG A 136 1.15 -20.63 -15.61
N GLU A 137 1.92 -21.52 -16.26
CA GLU A 137 1.96 -22.97 -15.99
C GLU A 137 3.10 -23.38 -15.03
N ARG A 138 3.79 -22.40 -14.44
CA ARG A 138 4.91 -22.66 -13.52
C ARG A 138 4.42 -22.91 -12.10
N THR A 139 5.31 -23.51 -11.30
CA THR A 139 5.09 -23.67 -9.86
C THR A 139 5.62 -22.44 -9.12
N PRO A 140 4.88 -21.89 -8.14
CA PRO A 140 5.34 -20.72 -7.35
C PRO A 140 6.72 -20.90 -6.71
N ASN A 141 7.06 -22.11 -6.28
CA ASN A 141 8.32 -22.42 -5.60
C ASN A 141 9.59 -22.20 -6.46
N ARG A 142 9.44 -22.04 -7.78
CA ARG A 142 10.55 -21.78 -8.69
C ARG A 142 10.74 -20.31 -9.04
N LEU A 143 9.95 -19.43 -8.42
CA LEU A 143 9.99 -18.01 -8.67
C LEU A 143 10.94 -17.30 -7.71
N SER A 144 11.55 -16.19 -8.17
CA SER A 144 12.24 -15.24 -7.29
C SER A 144 11.23 -14.53 -6.37
N GLY A 145 11.71 -13.87 -5.30
CA GLY A 145 10.87 -13.12 -4.38
C GLY A 145 10.02 -12.06 -5.10
N GLY A 146 10.63 -11.26 -6.00
CA GLY A 146 9.90 -10.26 -6.80
C GLY A 146 8.88 -10.86 -7.75
N GLN A 147 9.19 -12.01 -8.37
CA GLN A 147 8.22 -12.73 -9.20
C GLN A 147 7.05 -13.27 -8.38
N LYS A 148 7.30 -13.85 -7.21
CA LYS A 148 6.25 -14.29 -6.28
C LYS A 148 5.34 -13.13 -5.87
N GLN A 149 5.94 -11.98 -5.57
CA GLN A 149 5.18 -10.80 -5.18
C GLN A 149 4.29 -10.30 -6.32
N ARG A 150 4.79 -10.27 -7.56
CA ARG A 150 3.97 -9.92 -8.73
C ARG A 150 2.85 -10.93 -8.97
N ILE A 151 3.07 -12.23 -8.77
CA ILE A 151 2.00 -13.23 -8.82
C ILE A 151 0.99 -13.02 -7.69
N ALA A 152 1.41 -12.69 -6.46
CA ALA A 152 0.49 -12.37 -5.37
C ALA A 152 -0.38 -11.13 -5.68
N ILE A 153 0.19 -10.12 -6.34
CA ILE A 153 -0.57 -8.97 -6.86
C ILE A 153 -1.56 -9.45 -7.94
N ALA A 154 -1.12 -10.28 -8.91
CA ALA A 154 -2.01 -10.82 -9.94
C ALA A 154 -3.18 -11.61 -9.34
N ALA A 155 -2.95 -12.40 -8.28
CA ALA A 155 -3.98 -13.16 -7.57
C ALA A 155 -5.07 -12.26 -6.94
N ILE A 156 -4.72 -11.04 -6.57
CA ILE A 156 -5.70 -10.04 -6.12
C ILE A 156 -6.38 -9.36 -7.31
N LEU A 157 -5.62 -9.04 -8.38
CA LEU A 157 -6.16 -8.36 -9.56
C LEU A 157 -7.24 -9.14 -10.30
N VAL A 158 -7.16 -10.48 -10.34
CA VAL A 158 -8.19 -11.33 -10.98
C VAL A 158 -9.57 -11.16 -10.34
N MET A 159 -9.63 -10.70 -9.09
CA MET A 159 -10.86 -10.37 -8.38
C MET A 159 -11.47 -9.05 -8.87
N LYS A 160 -10.69 -8.23 -9.61
CA LYS A 160 -11.04 -6.88 -10.06
C LYS A 160 -11.43 -5.95 -8.90
N PRO A 161 -10.56 -5.77 -7.91
CA PRO A 161 -10.82 -4.85 -6.81
C PRO A 161 -10.79 -3.39 -7.28
N GLU A 162 -11.46 -2.51 -6.54
CA GLU A 162 -11.41 -1.05 -6.75
C GLU A 162 -10.23 -0.42 -5.98
N VAL A 163 -9.80 -1.07 -4.89
CA VAL A 163 -8.67 -0.66 -4.04
C VAL A 163 -7.69 -1.81 -3.88
N LEU A 164 -6.41 -1.54 -4.09
CA LEU A 164 -5.31 -2.46 -3.83
C LEU A 164 -4.50 -1.98 -2.63
N ILE A 165 -4.49 -2.76 -1.55
CA ILE A 165 -3.64 -2.52 -0.38
C ILE A 165 -2.42 -3.43 -0.46
N LEU A 166 -1.23 -2.85 -0.30
CA LEU A 166 0.06 -3.54 -0.31
C LEU A 166 0.71 -3.35 1.07
N ASP A 167 0.71 -4.40 1.90
CA ASP A 167 1.26 -4.33 3.26
C ASP A 167 2.72 -4.81 3.27
N GLU A 168 3.66 -3.86 3.25
CA GLU A 168 5.11 -4.10 3.22
C GLU A 168 5.57 -5.10 2.13
N SER A 169 4.84 -5.14 1.03
CA SER A 169 5.01 -6.12 -0.03
C SER A 169 6.35 -6.04 -0.79
N THR A 170 7.11 -4.97 -0.60
CA THR A 170 8.44 -4.74 -1.18
C THR A 170 9.59 -5.02 -0.20
N ALA A 171 9.29 -5.22 1.08
CA ALA A 171 10.29 -5.28 2.16
C ALA A 171 11.30 -6.43 2.03
N MET A 172 10.89 -7.56 1.45
CA MET A 172 11.72 -8.77 1.29
C MET A 172 12.40 -8.87 -0.08
N LEU A 173 12.33 -7.81 -0.89
CA LEU A 173 12.84 -7.82 -2.26
C LEU A 173 14.21 -7.13 -2.35
N ASP A 174 15.03 -7.62 -3.29
CA ASP A 174 16.21 -6.89 -3.74
C ASP A 174 15.81 -5.59 -4.46
N PRO A 175 16.72 -4.62 -4.63
CA PRO A 175 16.39 -3.33 -5.25
C PRO A 175 15.68 -3.46 -6.59
N LYS A 176 16.15 -4.36 -7.46
CA LYS A 176 15.56 -4.58 -8.78
C LYS A 176 14.12 -5.11 -8.68
N GLY A 177 13.90 -6.14 -7.83
CA GLY A 177 12.56 -6.69 -7.61
C GLY A 177 11.60 -5.66 -7.02
N ARG A 178 12.09 -4.75 -6.19
CA ARG A 178 11.31 -3.64 -5.64
C ARG A 178 10.87 -2.68 -6.73
N ASP A 179 11.80 -2.26 -7.60
CA ASP A 179 11.47 -1.37 -8.71
C ASP A 179 10.44 -2.00 -9.65
N GLU A 180 10.59 -3.29 -10.00
CA GLU A 180 9.63 -4.02 -10.83
C GLU A 180 8.22 -4.07 -10.22
N VAL A 181 8.11 -4.22 -8.90
CA VAL A 181 6.82 -4.18 -8.19
C VAL A 181 6.27 -2.76 -8.17
N MET A 182 7.10 -1.76 -7.88
CA MET A 182 6.67 -0.36 -7.86
C MET A 182 6.22 0.13 -9.24
N ASP A 183 6.90 -0.26 -10.32
CA ASP A 183 6.47 0.04 -11.69
C ASP A 183 5.09 -0.58 -12.00
N THR A 184 4.84 -1.80 -11.53
CA THR A 184 3.54 -2.46 -11.63
C THR A 184 2.46 -1.67 -10.87
N VAL A 185 2.75 -1.24 -9.64
CA VAL A 185 1.84 -0.46 -8.79
C VAL A 185 1.50 0.88 -9.43
N LEU A 186 2.52 1.59 -9.92
CA LEU A 186 2.32 2.88 -10.60
C LEU A 186 1.51 2.74 -11.89
N LYS A 187 1.75 1.68 -12.67
CA LYS A 187 0.95 1.38 -13.86
C LYS A 187 -0.52 1.15 -13.50
N LEU A 188 -0.80 0.32 -12.49
CA LEU A 188 -2.16 0.06 -12.03
C LEU A 188 -2.87 1.35 -11.58
N ASN A 189 -2.18 2.22 -10.86
CA ASN A 189 -2.75 3.47 -10.41
C ASN A 189 -2.96 4.45 -11.57
N ARG A 190 -1.92 4.75 -12.36
CA ARG A 190 -1.93 5.84 -13.34
C ARG A 190 -2.63 5.48 -14.65
N GLU A 191 -2.49 4.23 -15.10
CA GLU A 191 -3.05 3.80 -16.40
C GLU A 191 -4.42 3.13 -16.25
N GLU A 192 -4.62 2.33 -15.18
CA GLU A 192 -5.86 1.60 -14.92
C GLU A 192 -6.81 2.36 -13.95
N GLY A 193 -6.36 3.47 -13.36
CA GLY A 193 -7.17 4.28 -12.44
C GLY A 193 -7.47 3.60 -11.10
N MET A 194 -6.70 2.58 -10.73
CA MET A 194 -6.90 1.83 -9.48
C MET A 194 -6.49 2.68 -8.28
N THR A 195 -7.29 2.67 -7.22
CA THR A 195 -6.88 3.25 -5.94
C THR A 195 -5.84 2.34 -5.29
N VAL A 196 -4.70 2.89 -4.88
CA VAL A 196 -3.63 2.10 -4.26
C VAL A 196 -3.30 2.66 -2.90
N ILE A 197 -3.16 1.76 -1.91
CA ILE A 197 -2.63 2.06 -0.58
C ILE A 197 -1.39 1.19 -0.37
N LEU A 198 -0.24 1.82 -0.23
CA LEU A 198 1.03 1.13 0.02
C LEU A 198 1.50 1.40 1.45
N ILE A 199 1.81 0.35 2.19
CA ILE A 199 2.50 0.45 3.47
C ILE A 199 3.96 0.12 3.23
N THR A 200 4.83 1.05 3.61
CA THR A 200 6.27 0.88 3.42
C THR A 200 7.07 1.60 4.50
N HIS A 201 8.32 1.23 4.62
CA HIS A 201 9.35 1.96 5.36
C HIS A 201 10.44 2.54 4.44
N TYR A 202 10.25 2.43 3.12
CA TYR A 202 11.15 3.01 2.11
C TYR A 202 10.62 4.37 1.66
N MET A 203 11.41 5.41 1.93
CA MET A 203 11.01 6.78 1.61
C MET A 203 10.98 7.05 0.11
N GLU A 204 11.80 6.33 -0.66
CA GLU A 204 11.84 6.37 -2.12
C GLU A 204 10.51 5.89 -2.76
N GLU A 205 9.76 5.02 -2.07
CA GLU A 205 8.42 4.63 -2.50
C GLU A 205 7.39 5.72 -2.14
N ALA A 206 7.53 6.32 -0.96
CA ALA A 206 6.63 7.35 -0.46
C ALA A 206 6.66 8.64 -1.30
N ILE A 207 7.81 9.02 -1.87
CA ILE A 207 7.90 10.21 -2.72
C ILE A 207 7.13 10.08 -4.05
N ARG A 208 6.76 8.86 -4.45
CA ARG A 208 6.00 8.59 -5.68
C ARG A 208 4.47 8.71 -5.50
N ALA A 209 4.01 8.89 -4.25
CA ALA A 209 2.58 8.93 -3.89
C ALA A 209 1.94 10.30 -4.18
N ASP A 210 0.60 10.29 -4.30
CA ASP A 210 -0.19 11.52 -4.28
C ASP A 210 -0.31 12.08 -2.86
N LYS A 211 -0.48 11.17 -1.87
CA LYS A 211 -0.56 11.49 -0.44
C LYS A 211 0.27 10.54 0.40
N VAL A 212 0.89 11.07 1.43
CA VAL A 212 1.62 10.31 2.46
C VAL A 212 0.96 10.55 3.81
N ALA A 213 0.67 9.47 4.52
CA ALA A 213 0.19 9.51 5.90
C ALA A 213 1.28 8.95 6.83
N VAL A 214 1.73 9.77 7.77
CA VAL A 214 2.73 9.39 8.77
C VAL A 214 2.02 8.85 10.00
N MET A 215 2.35 7.61 10.36
CA MET A 215 1.80 6.94 11.54
C MET A 215 2.83 6.84 12.65
N ASN A 216 2.43 7.22 13.84
CA ASN A 216 3.21 7.08 15.07
C ASN A 216 2.29 6.66 16.23
N GLU A 217 2.69 5.64 16.99
CA GLU A 217 1.99 5.15 18.19
C GLU A 217 0.47 4.94 18.00
N GLY A 218 0.09 4.33 16.87
CA GLY A 218 -1.30 4.03 16.53
C GLY A 218 -2.12 5.23 16.05
N ARG A 219 -1.51 6.37 15.76
CA ARG A 219 -2.18 7.59 15.28
C ARG A 219 -1.61 8.04 13.95
N ILE A 220 -2.43 8.71 13.16
CA ILE A 220 -1.94 9.51 12.02
C ILE A 220 -1.53 10.87 12.59
N VAL A 221 -0.23 11.20 12.49
CA VAL A 221 0.34 12.44 13.02
C VAL A 221 0.51 13.51 11.95
N LEU A 222 0.54 13.13 10.68
CA LEU A 222 0.66 14.04 9.54
C LEU A 222 0.10 13.39 8.28
N VAL A 223 -0.61 14.16 7.45
CA VAL A 223 -1.05 13.77 6.11
C VAL A 223 -0.81 14.94 5.16
N GLY A 224 -0.28 14.66 3.99
CA GLY A 224 -0.05 15.66 2.95
C GLY A 224 0.57 15.05 1.70
N THR A 225 0.91 15.89 0.73
CA THR A 225 1.76 15.49 -0.39
C THR A 225 3.15 15.10 0.11
N PRO A 226 3.93 14.31 -0.64
CA PRO A 226 5.30 13.96 -0.23
C PRO A 226 6.13 15.18 0.18
N LYS A 227 6.03 16.28 -0.58
CA LYS A 227 6.74 17.52 -0.28
C LYS A 227 6.34 18.12 1.06
N GLU A 228 5.02 18.27 1.31
CA GLU A 228 4.51 18.83 2.57
C GLU A 228 4.90 17.97 3.77
N VAL A 229 4.92 16.65 3.60
CA VAL A 229 5.28 15.70 4.67
C VAL A 229 6.78 15.76 4.98
N PHE A 230 7.65 15.67 3.97
CA PHE A 230 9.10 15.66 4.19
C PHE A 230 9.69 17.04 4.51
N GLU A 231 8.93 18.13 4.33
CA GLU A 231 9.26 19.45 4.88
C GLU A 231 9.11 19.51 6.41
N LYS A 232 8.34 18.60 7.03
CA LYS A 232 8.14 18.52 8.47
C LYS A 232 9.17 17.59 9.13
N VAL A 233 10.44 17.95 9.01
CA VAL A 233 11.60 17.16 9.46
C VAL A 233 11.44 16.67 10.90
N ASP A 234 11.00 17.55 11.81
CA ASP A 234 10.83 17.22 13.23
C ASP A 234 9.79 16.11 13.43
N VAL A 235 8.66 16.17 12.72
CA VAL A 235 7.59 15.14 12.79
C VAL A 235 8.09 13.79 12.27
N ILE A 236 8.87 13.80 11.19
CA ILE A 236 9.49 12.59 10.62
C ILE A 236 10.45 11.94 11.63
N HIS A 237 11.29 12.75 12.28
CA HIS A 237 12.22 12.26 13.31
C HIS A 237 11.50 11.76 14.57
N GLU A 238 10.43 12.46 15.04
CA GLU A 238 9.60 12.01 16.16
C GLU A 238 8.90 10.68 15.85
N ALA A 239 8.52 10.46 14.58
CA ALA A 239 7.99 9.19 14.10
C ALA A 239 9.06 8.11 13.91
N LYS A 240 10.32 8.39 14.26
CA LYS A 240 11.48 7.49 14.11
C LYS A 240 11.71 7.04 12.67
N LEU A 241 11.48 7.96 11.73
CA LEU A 241 11.68 7.75 10.30
C LEU A 241 12.90 8.52 9.80
N GLU A 242 13.50 8.02 8.73
CA GLU A 242 14.53 8.71 7.98
C GLU A 242 13.89 9.61 6.89
N LEU A 243 14.63 10.64 6.47
CA LEU A 243 14.28 11.42 5.28
C LEU A 243 14.78 10.72 4.01
N PRO A 244 14.15 10.96 2.83
CA PRO A 244 14.78 10.64 1.55
C PRO A 244 16.18 11.21 1.47
N VAL A 245 17.12 10.52 0.81
CA VAL A 245 18.54 10.93 0.77
C VAL A 245 18.70 12.35 0.25
N ALA A 246 18.06 12.68 -0.85
CA ALA A 246 18.11 14.03 -1.43
C ALA A 246 17.54 15.10 -0.49
N THR A 247 16.46 14.77 0.22
CA THR A 247 15.85 15.66 1.22
C THR A 247 16.81 15.91 2.39
N LYS A 248 17.45 14.86 2.90
CA LYS A 248 18.42 14.95 3.99
C LYS A 248 19.61 15.87 3.60
N VAL A 249 20.14 15.69 2.39
CA VAL A 249 21.22 16.54 1.87
C VAL A 249 20.75 18.00 1.72
N SER A 250 19.53 18.23 1.19
CA SER A 250 18.99 19.59 1.06
C SER A 250 18.83 20.29 2.41
N VAL A 251 18.35 19.56 3.43
CA VAL A 251 18.21 20.09 4.80
C VAL A 251 19.57 20.45 5.38
N GLU A 252 20.58 19.59 5.24
CA GLU A 252 21.93 19.86 5.73
C GLU A 252 22.58 21.07 5.02
N LEU A 253 22.40 21.19 3.72
CA LEU A 253 22.91 22.36 2.98
C LEU A 253 22.21 23.66 3.42
N ARG A 254 20.90 23.63 3.68
CA ARG A 254 20.19 24.78 4.27
C ARG A 254 20.73 25.17 5.64
N ASN A 255 21.02 24.18 6.50
CA ASN A 255 21.64 24.40 7.81
C ASN A 255 23.04 25.05 7.70
N LEU A 256 23.77 24.78 6.61
CA LEU A 256 25.05 25.42 6.30
C LEU A 256 24.90 26.81 5.65
N GLY A 257 23.67 27.31 5.44
CA GLY A 257 23.39 28.64 4.91
C GLY A 257 23.22 28.72 3.39
N TYR A 258 23.13 27.59 2.68
CA TYR A 258 22.82 27.58 1.26
C TYR A 258 21.31 27.75 1.05
N ASP A 259 20.94 28.65 0.12
CA ASP A 259 19.53 28.87 -0.28
C ASP A 259 19.17 27.92 -1.43
N ILE A 260 18.74 26.71 -1.08
CA ILE A 260 18.32 25.68 -2.04
C ILE A 260 16.90 25.18 -1.70
N PRO A 261 16.09 24.82 -2.70
CA PRO A 261 14.80 24.20 -2.44
C PRO A 261 14.96 22.82 -1.78
N LEU A 262 13.91 22.34 -1.12
CA LEU A 262 13.87 20.96 -0.65
C LEU A 262 13.73 20.03 -1.86
N ALA A 263 14.69 19.14 -2.03
CA ALA A 263 14.68 18.12 -3.05
C ALA A 263 14.10 16.80 -2.50
N LEU A 264 13.23 16.16 -3.25
CA LEU A 264 12.72 14.83 -2.92
C LEU A 264 13.51 13.73 -3.63
N THR A 265 14.00 14.02 -4.84
CA THR A 265 14.77 13.09 -5.68
C THR A 265 16.21 13.58 -5.87
N GLU A 266 17.10 12.68 -6.26
CA GLU A 266 18.47 13.03 -6.59
C GLU A 266 18.54 13.99 -7.81
N GLU A 267 17.62 13.84 -8.77
CA GLU A 267 17.50 14.73 -9.92
C GLU A 267 17.14 16.15 -9.48
N ASP A 268 16.12 16.31 -8.61
CA ASP A 268 15.75 17.60 -8.04
C ASP A 268 16.92 18.27 -7.31
N LEU A 269 17.71 17.46 -6.57
CA LEU A 269 18.87 17.96 -5.84
C LEU A 269 19.95 18.45 -6.80
N VAL A 270 20.29 17.66 -7.82
CA VAL A 270 21.29 18.04 -8.83
C VAL A 270 20.85 19.30 -9.57
N ASP A 271 19.59 19.38 -9.99
CA ASP A 271 19.06 20.56 -10.67
C ASP A 271 19.12 21.82 -9.79
N SER A 272 18.83 21.66 -8.50
CA SER A 272 18.93 22.77 -7.53
C SER A 272 20.37 23.26 -7.33
N LEU A 273 21.35 22.34 -7.35
CA LEU A 273 22.77 22.68 -7.16
C LEU A 273 23.43 23.23 -8.43
N VAL A 274 23.05 22.74 -9.60
CA VAL A 274 23.71 23.10 -10.87
C VAL A 274 23.07 24.34 -11.51
N PHE A 275 21.75 24.45 -11.47
CA PHE A 275 21.01 25.48 -12.18
C PHE A 275 20.45 26.60 -11.28
N GLY A 276 20.55 26.46 -9.95
CA GLY A 276 20.14 27.49 -8.99
C GLY A 276 18.65 27.89 -9.12
N LYS A 277 17.79 26.95 -9.47
CA LYS A 277 16.35 27.16 -9.66
C LYS A 277 15.51 26.51 -8.57
#